data_551ae77dd3742c38f03b22f2d88075b3
#
_entry.id   551ae77dd3742c38f03b22f2d88075b3
#
_cell.length_a   1.000
_cell.length_b   1.000
_cell.length_c   1.000
_cell.angle_alpha   90.00
_cell.angle_beta   90.00
_cell.angle_gamma   90.00
#
_symmetry.space_group_name_H-M   'P 1'
#
loop_
_entity.id
_entity.type
_entity.pdbx_description
1 polymer ?
#
loop_
_entity_poly.entity_id
_entity_poly.type
_entity_poly.pdbx_seq_one_letter_code
_entity_poly.pdbx_strand_id
1 'polypeptide(L)'
;MCDGEGRPLLMCLTAGQVSDHIGAKILYSTLPDREGAILIADKGYDSDEYRAALQAKGIIPCIPPRKGRNAPASFCKVTYKQRHKVENMFGKMKDWRRIATRYDRRADIFMAAITIAAIVIWWIQ
;
A
#
# COMPACT_ATOMS: atom_id res chain seq x y z
N MET A 1 2.31 -0.15 -2.05
CA MET A 1 2.69 1.06 -1.29
C MET A 1 3.39 2.04 -2.22
N CYS A 2 3.09 3.32 -2.13
CA CYS A 2 3.76 4.37 -2.89
C CYS A 2 4.25 5.48 -1.94
N ASP A 3 5.13 6.34 -2.46
CA ASP A 3 5.58 7.54 -1.75
C ASP A 3 4.57 8.69 -1.85
N GLY A 4 4.96 9.86 -1.30
CA GLY A 4 4.14 11.06 -1.33
C GLY A 4 3.89 11.65 -2.73
N GLU A 5 4.59 11.19 -3.74
CA GLU A 5 4.40 11.58 -5.15
C GLU A 5 3.69 10.52 -5.98
N GLY A 6 3.29 9.42 -5.37
CA GLY A 6 2.61 8.31 -6.04
C GLY A 6 3.54 7.35 -6.78
N ARG A 7 4.84 7.37 -6.48
CA ARG A 7 5.80 6.43 -7.06
C ARG A 7 5.80 5.13 -6.25
N PRO A 8 5.78 3.96 -6.89
CA PRO A 8 5.77 2.69 -6.18
C PRO A 8 7.09 2.46 -5.43
N LEU A 9 7.00 2.14 -4.14
CA LEU A 9 8.14 1.81 -3.28
C LEU A 9 8.22 0.31 -3.01
N LEU A 10 7.09 -0.28 -2.65
CA LEU A 10 6.99 -1.68 -2.28
C LEU A 10 5.72 -2.26 -2.88
N MET A 11 5.85 -3.44 -3.47
CA MET A 11 4.73 -4.18 -4.05
C MET A 11 4.85 -5.65 -3.67
N CYS A 12 3.72 -6.29 -3.39
CA CYS A 12 3.64 -7.73 -3.22
C CYS A 12 2.36 -8.26 -3.87
N LEU A 13 2.40 -9.50 -4.28
CA LEU A 13 1.24 -10.23 -4.74
C LEU A 13 0.84 -11.25 -3.67
N THR A 14 -0.45 -11.26 -3.34
CA THR A 14 -1.04 -12.25 -2.46
C THR A 14 -2.16 -12.97 -3.19
N ALA A 15 -2.47 -14.21 -2.77
CA ALA A 15 -3.63 -14.92 -3.29
C ALA A 15 -4.91 -14.14 -2.97
N GLY A 16 -5.93 -14.22 -3.83
CA GLY A 16 -7.15 -13.42 -3.71
C GLY A 16 -7.93 -13.61 -2.41
N GLN A 17 -7.77 -14.76 -1.76
CA GLN A 17 -8.39 -15.06 -0.47
C GLN A 17 -7.58 -14.58 0.74
N VAL A 18 -6.37 -14.07 0.54
CA VAL A 18 -5.52 -13.57 1.63
C VAL A 18 -6.03 -12.20 2.08
N SER A 19 -6.19 -12.02 3.39
CA SER A 19 -6.68 -10.77 3.96
C SER A 19 -5.65 -9.65 3.85
N ASP A 20 -6.14 -8.40 3.85
CA ASP A 20 -5.30 -7.20 3.85
C ASP A 20 -4.31 -7.17 5.02
N HIS A 21 -4.68 -7.72 6.17
CA HIS A 21 -3.79 -7.80 7.33
C HIS A 21 -2.54 -8.63 7.09
N ILE A 22 -2.64 -9.71 6.32
CA ILE A 22 -1.48 -10.54 5.97
C ILE A 22 -0.59 -9.79 4.98
N GLY A 23 -1.17 -9.15 3.97
CA GLY A 23 -0.43 -8.28 3.06
C GLY A 23 0.27 -7.13 3.79
N ALA A 24 -0.39 -6.52 4.76
CA ALA A 24 0.18 -5.48 5.60
C ALA A 24 1.40 -5.97 6.40
N LYS A 25 1.33 -7.17 6.96
CA LYS A 25 2.47 -7.78 7.68
C LYS A 25 3.67 -8.02 6.77
N ILE A 26 3.44 -8.49 5.54
CA ILE A 26 4.51 -8.68 4.56
C ILE A 26 5.19 -7.35 4.24
N LEU A 27 4.43 -6.30 3.94
CA LEU A 27 4.97 -4.98 3.66
C LEU A 27 5.64 -4.35 4.88
N TYR A 28 5.06 -4.54 6.06
CA TYR A 28 5.62 -4.03 7.32
C TYR A 28 7.03 -4.55 7.58
N SER A 29 7.29 -5.82 7.31
CA SER A 29 8.62 -6.42 7.55
C SER A 29 9.74 -5.74 6.75
N THR A 30 9.40 -5.10 5.64
CA THR A 30 10.35 -4.38 4.76
C THR A 30 10.41 -2.88 5.03
N LEU A 31 9.52 -2.34 5.88
CA LEU A 31 9.53 -0.92 6.23
C LEU A 31 10.69 -0.59 7.18
N PRO A 32 11.51 0.40 6.86
CA PRO A 32 12.52 0.89 7.80
C PRO A 32 11.87 1.67 8.96
N ASP A 33 12.56 1.76 10.08
CA ASP A 33 12.22 2.70 11.14
C ASP A 33 12.33 4.12 10.57
N ARG A 34 11.28 4.93 10.76
CA ARG A 34 11.25 6.29 10.17
C ARG A 34 10.40 7.21 11.02
N GLU A 35 11.06 7.86 11.97
CA GLU A 35 10.42 8.78 12.89
C GLU A 35 9.67 9.90 12.16
N GLY A 36 8.42 10.11 12.52
CA GLY A 36 7.57 11.16 11.95
C GLY A 36 6.98 10.87 10.57
N ALA A 37 7.30 9.74 9.93
CA ALA A 37 6.66 9.35 8.69
C ALA A 37 5.18 9.03 8.92
N ILE A 38 4.33 9.33 7.93
CA ILE A 38 2.89 9.04 7.99
C ILE A 38 2.59 7.93 6.98
N LEU A 39 1.94 6.86 7.44
CA LEU A 39 1.44 5.80 6.58
C LEU A 39 -0.08 5.92 6.44
N ILE A 40 -0.53 6.11 5.21
CA ILE A 40 -1.94 6.22 4.86
C ILE A 40 -2.41 4.88 4.30
N ALA A 41 -3.46 4.32 4.88
CA ALA A 41 -4.08 3.10 4.41
C ALA A 41 -5.60 3.16 4.60
N ASP A 42 -6.33 2.32 3.90
CA ASP A 42 -7.78 2.28 4.05
C ASP A 42 -8.21 1.53 5.33
N LYS A 43 -9.50 1.58 5.64
CA LYS A 43 -10.06 0.95 6.84
C LYS A 43 -9.86 -0.57 6.91
N GLY A 44 -9.54 -1.23 5.80
CA GLY A 44 -9.21 -2.65 5.77
C GLY A 44 -7.97 -2.99 6.59
N TYR A 45 -7.08 -2.01 6.77
CA TYR A 45 -5.85 -2.15 7.56
C TYR A 45 -6.02 -1.72 9.02
N ASP A 46 -7.24 -1.35 9.44
CA ASP A 46 -7.50 -0.92 10.82
C ASP A 46 -7.45 -2.09 11.80
N SER A 47 -6.33 -2.20 12.51
CA SER A 47 -6.16 -3.09 13.65
C SER A 47 -5.25 -2.45 14.69
N ASP A 48 -5.50 -2.73 15.96
CA ASP A 48 -4.66 -2.20 17.05
C ASP A 48 -3.24 -2.75 16.97
N GLU A 49 -3.10 -4.02 16.59
CA GLU A 49 -1.79 -4.67 16.37
C GLU A 49 -0.97 -3.92 15.31
N TYR A 50 -1.57 -3.62 14.15
CA TYR A 50 -0.88 -2.94 13.06
C TYR A 50 -0.53 -1.50 13.40
N ARG A 51 -1.45 -0.79 14.06
CA ARG A 51 -1.20 0.58 14.54
C ARG A 51 -0.04 0.63 15.53
N ALA A 52 -0.02 -0.27 16.50
CA ALA A 52 1.06 -0.37 17.48
C ALA A 52 2.40 -0.71 16.82
N ALA A 53 2.40 -1.62 15.85
CA ALA A 53 3.58 -1.98 15.09
C ALA A 53 4.17 -0.80 14.31
N LEU A 54 3.33 0.00 13.65
CA LEU A 54 3.77 1.21 12.95
C LEU A 54 4.35 2.23 13.91
N GLN A 55 3.69 2.47 15.04
CA GLN A 55 4.15 3.39 16.07
C GLN A 55 5.50 2.96 16.65
N ALA A 56 5.75 1.66 16.80
CA ALA A 56 7.04 1.13 17.23
C ALA A 56 8.19 1.48 16.25
N LYS A 57 7.88 1.73 14.99
CA LYS A 57 8.83 2.21 13.98
C LYS A 57 8.88 3.75 13.85
N GLY A 58 8.19 4.47 14.72
CA GLY A 58 8.07 5.92 14.65
C GLY A 58 7.12 6.42 13.56
N ILE A 59 6.37 5.52 12.94
CA ILE A 59 5.44 5.84 11.85
C ILE A 59 4.06 6.18 12.42
N ILE A 60 3.48 7.27 11.94
CA ILE A 60 2.15 7.72 12.34
C ILE A 60 1.11 7.06 11.42
N PRO A 61 0.22 6.20 11.93
CA PRO A 61 -0.84 5.62 11.10
C PRO A 61 -1.94 6.64 10.82
N CYS A 62 -2.29 6.80 9.55
CA CYS A 62 -3.44 7.58 9.09
C CYS A 62 -4.44 6.61 8.43
N ILE A 63 -5.21 5.91 9.25
CA ILE A 63 -6.10 4.83 8.86
C ILE A 63 -7.48 5.09 9.46
N PRO A 64 -8.54 5.18 8.64
CA PRO A 64 -9.91 5.33 9.15
C PRO A 64 -10.31 4.12 10.00
N PRO A 65 -11.08 4.33 11.07
CA PRO A 65 -11.56 3.21 11.88
C PRO A 65 -12.64 2.42 11.15
N ARG A 66 -12.67 1.10 11.40
CA ARG A 66 -13.76 0.25 10.97
C ARG A 66 -15.05 0.60 11.73
N LYS A 67 -16.19 0.37 11.09
CA LYS A 67 -17.49 0.51 11.76
C LYS A 67 -17.60 -0.47 12.94
N GLY A 68 -18.23 -0.03 14.02
CA GLY A 68 -18.52 -0.88 15.18
C GLY A 68 -17.36 -1.07 16.16
N ARG A 69 -16.27 -0.33 16.03
CA ARG A 69 -15.21 -0.34 17.06
C ARG A 69 -15.66 0.40 18.31
N ASN A 70 -15.40 -0.19 19.49
CA ASN A 70 -15.73 0.45 20.77
C ASN A 70 -14.87 1.71 21.03
N ALA A 71 -13.63 1.70 20.59
CA ALA A 71 -12.71 2.83 20.73
C ALA A 71 -12.07 3.15 19.36
N PRO A 72 -12.78 3.88 18.48
CA PRO A 72 -12.24 4.21 17.16
C PRO A 72 -11.06 5.16 17.26
N ALA A 73 -9.98 4.87 16.55
CA ALA A 73 -8.83 5.76 16.47
C ALA A 73 -9.16 7.00 15.62
N SER A 74 -8.64 8.15 16.03
CA SER A 74 -8.70 9.36 15.22
C SER A 74 -7.70 9.32 14.07
N PHE A 75 -7.99 10.04 13.00
CA PHE A 75 -7.08 10.19 11.86
C PHE A 75 -7.26 11.57 11.22
N CYS A 76 -6.23 12.06 10.57
CA CYS A 76 -6.30 13.35 9.86
C CYS A 76 -6.99 13.16 8.50
N LYS A 77 -8.20 13.70 8.37
CA LYS A 77 -8.98 13.60 7.12
C LYS A 77 -8.31 14.32 5.95
N VAL A 78 -7.62 15.42 6.21
CA VAL A 78 -6.89 16.18 5.18
C VAL A 78 -5.73 15.35 4.63
N THR A 79 -4.93 14.76 5.50
CA THR A 79 -3.83 13.87 5.11
C THR A 79 -4.36 12.62 4.41
N TYR A 80 -5.45 12.05 4.88
CA TYR A 80 -6.06 10.87 4.28
C TYR A 80 -6.47 11.06 2.82
N LYS A 81 -6.84 12.26 2.41
CA LYS A 81 -7.15 12.55 1.00
C LYS A 81 -5.99 12.25 0.06
N GLN A 82 -4.76 12.24 0.54
CA GLN A 82 -3.58 11.86 -0.24
C GLN A 82 -3.58 10.39 -0.68
N ARG A 83 -4.48 9.55 -0.13
CA ARG A 83 -4.63 8.15 -0.53
C ARG A 83 -4.95 7.98 -2.02
N HIS A 84 -5.56 8.98 -2.66
CA HIS A 84 -5.82 8.94 -4.10
C HIS A 84 -4.56 8.71 -4.95
N LYS A 85 -3.38 9.03 -4.42
CA LYS A 85 -2.11 8.83 -5.12
C LYS A 85 -1.80 7.36 -5.39
N VAL A 86 -2.18 6.46 -4.46
CA VAL A 86 -2.03 5.01 -4.69
C VAL A 86 -3.01 4.51 -5.76
N GLU A 87 -4.19 5.08 -5.82
CA GLU A 87 -5.17 4.78 -6.86
C GLU A 87 -4.69 5.24 -8.24
N ASN A 88 -4.12 6.45 -8.30
CA ASN A 88 -3.50 6.98 -9.52
C ASN A 88 -2.30 6.14 -9.97
N MET A 89 -1.49 5.66 -9.02
CA MET A 89 -0.39 4.74 -9.30
C MET A 89 -0.91 3.46 -9.99
N PHE A 90 -1.94 2.83 -9.44
CA PHE A 90 -2.53 1.66 -10.06
C PHE A 90 -3.16 1.97 -11.42
N GLY A 91 -3.79 3.14 -11.57
CA GLY A 91 -4.32 3.60 -12.85
C GLY A 91 -3.24 3.63 -13.93
N LYS A 92 -2.11 4.26 -13.65
CA LYS A 92 -0.97 4.32 -14.57
C LYS A 92 -0.40 2.94 -14.92
N MET A 93 -0.31 2.03 -13.94
CA MET A 93 0.14 0.66 -14.21
C MET A 93 -0.82 -0.08 -15.14
N LYS A 94 -2.13 0.12 -14.96
CA LYS A 94 -3.16 -0.53 -15.77
C LYS A 94 -3.23 -0.02 -17.21
N ASP A 95 -2.63 1.12 -17.53
CA ASP A 95 -2.44 1.56 -18.91
C ASP A 95 -1.57 0.57 -19.72
N TRP A 96 -0.77 -0.23 -19.03
CA TRP A 96 -0.09 -1.37 -19.63
C TRP A 96 -1.04 -2.56 -19.72
N ARG A 97 -1.50 -2.85 -20.94
CA ARG A 97 -2.48 -3.90 -21.21
C ARG A 97 -2.09 -5.26 -20.60
N ARG A 98 -0.82 -5.60 -20.61
CA ARG A 98 -0.30 -6.85 -20.02
C ARG A 98 -0.58 -6.97 -18.53
N ILE A 99 -0.56 -5.85 -17.80
CA ILE A 99 -0.88 -5.80 -16.37
C ILE A 99 -2.39 -5.79 -16.17
N ALA A 100 -3.12 -4.94 -16.88
CA ALA A 100 -4.57 -4.79 -16.76
C ALA A 100 -5.32 -6.11 -17.02
N THR A 101 -4.89 -6.88 -18.00
CA THR A 101 -5.51 -8.15 -18.39
C THR A 101 -4.89 -9.37 -17.72
N ARG A 102 -3.78 -9.19 -17.00
CA ARG A 102 -2.99 -10.25 -16.37
C ARG A 102 -2.73 -11.42 -17.32
N TYR A 103 -2.05 -11.17 -18.42
CA TYR A 103 -1.62 -12.20 -19.37
C TYR A 103 -0.77 -13.28 -18.71
N ASP A 104 0.06 -12.91 -17.74
CA ASP A 104 0.95 -13.83 -17.06
C ASP A 104 0.21 -14.52 -15.91
N ARG A 105 0.05 -15.84 -16.00
CA ARG A 105 -0.63 -16.63 -14.96
C ARG A 105 0.28 -16.92 -13.77
N ARG A 106 1.57 -17.06 -13.99
CA ARG A 106 2.55 -17.27 -12.92
C ARG A 106 2.77 -15.96 -12.17
N ALA A 107 2.71 -16.03 -10.84
CA ALA A 107 2.83 -14.85 -9.98
C ALA A 107 4.21 -14.16 -10.10
N ASP A 108 5.29 -14.93 -10.22
CA ASP A 108 6.64 -14.39 -10.38
C ASP A 108 6.82 -13.61 -11.69
N ILE A 109 6.30 -14.15 -12.80
CA ILE A 109 6.33 -13.48 -14.11
C ILE A 109 5.43 -12.24 -14.10
N PHE A 110 4.26 -12.34 -13.51
CA PHE A 110 3.36 -11.18 -13.37
C PHE A 110 3.98 -10.07 -12.52
N MET A 111 4.63 -10.42 -11.41
CA MET A 111 5.33 -9.46 -10.58
C MET A 111 6.52 -8.83 -11.31
N ALA A 112 7.25 -9.58 -12.11
CA ALA A 112 8.31 -9.05 -12.97
C ALA A 112 7.75 -8.03 -13.98
N ALA A 113 6.62 -8.31 -14.60
CA ALA A 113 5.96 -7.38 -15.53
C ALA A 113 5.54 -6.08 -14.81
N ILE A 114 4.98 -6.17 -13.62
CA ILE A 114 4.62 -5.01 -12.78
C ILE A 114 5.87 -4.18 -12.45
N THR A 115 6.95 -4.84 -12.05
CA THR A 115 8.20 -4.17 -11.69
C THR A 115 8.81 -3.43 -12.87
N ILE A 116 8.86 -4.05 -14.04
CA ILE A 116 9.35 -3.42 -15.27
C ILE A 116 8.49 -2.21 -15.63
N ALA A 117 7.17 -2.34 -15.59
CA ALA A 117 6.26 -1.24 -15.84
C ALA A 117 6.49 -0.07 -14.87
N ALA A 118 6.64 -0.37 -13.59
CA ALA A 118 6.92 0.65 -12.58
C ALA A 118 8.23 1.38 -12.85
N ILE A 119 9.30 0.66 -13.20
CA ILE A 119 10.59 1.27 -13.53
C ILE A 119 10.45 2.19 -14.74
N VAL A 120 9.81 1.74 -15.82
CA VAL A 120 9.63 2.54 -17.03
C VAL A 120 8.78 3.78 -16.77
N ILE A 121 7.69 3.65 -16.03
CA ILE A 121 6.74 4.75 -15.81
C ILE A 121 7.33 5.84 -14.89
N TRP A 122 8.10 5.48 -13.88
CA TRP A 122 8.50 6.42 -12.83
C TRP A 122 10.01 6.70 -12.73
N TRP A 123 10.87 5.84 -13.28
CA TRP A 123 12.31 5.92 -13.03
C TRP A 123 13.18 6.08 -14.28
N ILE A 124 12.66 5.81 -15.48
CA ILE A 124 13.45 5.93 -16.73
C ILE A 124 13.14 7.24 -17.49
N GLN A 125 12.15 7.97 -17.09
CA GLN A 125 11.81 9.23 -17.77
C GLN A 125 12.85 10.32 -17.52
#